data_25669e41608bd7fca8dc3e96534cc530
#
_entry.id   25669e41608bd7fca8dc3e96534cc530
#
_cell.length_a   1.000
_cell.length_b   1.000
_cell.length_c   1.000
_cell.angle_alpha   90.00
_cell.angle_beta   90.00
_cell.angle_gamma   90.00
#
_symmetry.space_group_name_H-M   'P 1'
#
loop_
_entity.id
_entity.type
_entity.pdbx_description
1 polymer ?
#
loop_
_entity_poly.entity_id
_entity_poly.type
_entity_poly.pdbx_seq_one_letter_code
_entity_poly.pdbx_strand_id
1 'polypeptide(L)'
;MYAHTVYSPEELKLILEKRLPTLNRWKQKQDTKNVHNQAIQSIVNYISNHLFEDFDINTLCQKCGMSEYHFRRVFKFIVGENIGNYIQRLRLEYAAHLLTSTEYTLSQIAELSGYQSKYSIAKAFKKHFRVSTSLFKERFTPRKRNAHTLLTSRIIMINKMFVSCLEVGKAYENKFQYKMVWDKLLYYARFNRIDKKHTNFVSLSLDNPAITPEDKCRFYLGIIMNDIPDAKLNTIQ
;
A
#
# COMPACT_ATOMS: atom_id res chain seq x y z
N MET A 1 -45.14 1.98 -14.51
CA MET A 1 -45.14 2.65 -15.84
C MET A 1 -44.01 3.67 -15.80
N TYR A 2 -42.83 3.36 -16.34
CA TYR A 2 -41.72 4.33 -16.43
C TYR A 2 -41.94 5.11 -17.75
N ALA A 3 -42.21 6.40 -17.61
CA ALA A 3 -42.29 7.29 -18.77
C ALA A 3 -40.88 7.48 -19.34
N HIS A 4 -40.57 6.90 -20.47
CA HIS A 4 -39.36 7.20 -21.23
C HIS A 4 -39.54 8.58 -21.88
N THR A 5 -38.87 9.57 -21.32
CA THR A 5 -38.78 10.89 -21.93
C THR A 5 -37.88 10.78 -23.15
N VAL A 6 -38.49 10.84 -24.34
CA VAL A 6 -37.72 10.84 -25.61
C VAL A 6 -37.40 12.30 -25.92
N TYR A 7 -36.14 12.65 -25.90
CA TYR A 7 -35.64 13.99 -26.27
C TYR A 7 -35.43 14.08 -27.78
N SER A 8 -35.75 15.22 -28.37
CA SER A 8 -35.36 15.50 -29.76
C SER A 8 -33.83 15.66 -29.88
N PRO A 9 -33.24 15.47 -31.08
CA PRO A 9 -31.84 15.68 -31.32
C PRO A 9 -31.34 17.08 -30.90
N GLU A 10 -32.16 18.08 -31.04
CA GLU A 10 -31.87 19.48 -30.67
C GLU A 10 -31.89 19.69 -29.15
N GLU A 11 -32.85 19.11 -28.44
CA GLU A 11 -32.91 19.11 -27.00
C GLU A 11 -31.72 18.37 -26.38
N LEU A 12 -31.33 17.21 -26.96
CA LEU A 12 -30.12 16.45 -26.52
C LEU A 12 -28.88 17.28 -26.74
N LYS A 13 -28.74 17.98 -27.85
CA LYS A 13 -27.60 18.87 -28.11
C LYS A 13 -27.51 19.99 -27.08
N LEU A 14 -28.63 20.65 -26.79
CA LEU A 14 -28.68 21.73 -25.79
C LEU A 14 -28.37 21.24 -24.38
N ILE A 15 -28.81 20.03 -24.00
CA ILE A 15 -28.51 19.39 -22.72
C ILE A 15 -27.03 19.06 -22.63
N LEU A 16 -26.44 18.53 -23.70
CA LEU A 16 -25.01 18.20 -23.75
C LEU A 16 -24.13 19.47 -23.65
N GLU A 17 -24.45 20.51 -24.41
CA GLU A 17 -23.72 21.78 -24.36
C GLU A 17 -23.74 22.43 -22.97
N LYS A 18 -24.85 22.35 -22.24
CA LYS A 18 -24.93 22.82 -20.85
C LYS A 18 -24.14 21.96 -19.87
N ARG A 19 -24.01 20.63 -20.09
CA ARG A 19 -23.33 19.69 -19.20
C ARG A 19 -21.84 19.53 -19.49
N LEU A 20 -21.41 19.77 -20.74
CA LEU A 20 -20.00 19.63 -21.14
C LEU A 20 -19.00 20.38 -20.23
N PRO A 21 -19.21 21.64 -19.85
CA PRO A 21 -18.29 22.36 -18.97
C PRO A 21 -18.18 21.70 -17.59
N THR A 22 -19.28 21.18 -17.06
CA THR A 22 -19.33 20.50 -15.76
C THR A 22 -18.61 19.15 -15.83
N LEU A 23 -18.84 18.37 -16.90
CA LEU A 23 -18.17 17.10 -17.16
C LEU A 23 -16.67 17.27 -17.36
N ASN A 24 -16.25 18.30 -18.12
CA ASN A 24 -14.84 18.61 -18.33
C ASN A 24 -14.14 19.01 -17.02
N ARG A 25 -14.79 19.83 -16.18
CA ARG A 25 -14.27 20.19 -14.85
C ARG A 25 -14.18 18.96 -13.93
N TRP A 26 -15.18 18.07 -13.99
CA TRP A 26 -15.17 16.82 -13.22
C TRP A 26 -14.02 15.90 -13.67
N LYS A 27 -13.85 15.70 -14.98
CA LYS A 27 -12.77 14.91 -15.57
C LYS A 27 -11.39 15.45 -15.15
N GLN A 28 -11.17 16.75 -15.30
CA GLN A 28 -9.93 17.40 -14.90
C GLN A 28 -9.63 17.22 -13.39
N LYS A 29 -10.67 17.24 -12.55
CA LYS A 29 -10.54 17.01 -11.11
C LYS A 29 -10.15 15.56 -10.77
N GLN A 30 -10.68 14.59 -11.52
CA GLN A 30 -10.32 13.18 -11.40
C GLN A 30 -8.88 12.93 -11.88
N ASP A 31 -8.49 13.49 -13.02
CA ASP A 31 -7.14 13.36 -13.55
C ASP A 31 -6.10 13.91 -12.56
N THR A 32 -6.35 15.09 -11.96
CA THR A 32 -5.49 15.66 -10.92
C THR A 32 -5.41 14.75 -9.69
N LYS A 33 -6.53 14.17 -9.25
CA LYS A 33 -6.56 13.23 -8.13
C LYS A 33 -5.73 11.98 -8.41
N ASN A 34 -5.82 11.44 -9.63
CA ASN A 34 -5.07 10.27 -10.05
C ASN A 34 -3.56 10.55 -10.10
N VAL A 35 -3.17 11.71 -10.65
CA VAL A 35 -1.77 12.15 -10.67
C VAL A 35 -1.21 12.25 -9.25
N HIS A 36 -1.96 12.85 -8.32
CA HIS A 36 -1.54 12.95 -6.92
C HIS A 36 -1.43 11.57 -6.26
N ASN A 37 -2.39 10.68 -6.49
CA ASN A 37 -2.34 9.32 -5.95
C ASN A 37 -1.10 8.56 -6.45
N GLN A 38 -0.81 8.60 -7.74
CA GLN A 38 0.36 7.95 -8.33
C GLN A 38 1.67 8.53 -7.78
N ALA A 39 1.78 9.86 -7.66
CA ALA A 39 2.94 10.52 -7.12
C ALA A 39 3.18 10.13 -5.64
N ILE A 40 2.14 10.15 -4.81
CA ILE A 40 2.26 9.74 -3.39
C ILE A 40 2.58 8.25 -3.28
N GLN A 41 1.98 7.38 -4.10
CA GLN A 41 2.27 5.96 -4.08
C GLN A 41 3.74 5.68 -4.44
N SER A 42 4.30 6.42 -5.40
CA SER A 42 5.73 6.35 -5.72
C SER A 42 6.62 6.71 -4.52
N ILE A 43 6.25 7.76 -3.75
CA ILE A 43 6.96 8.14 -2.52
C ILE A 43 6.81 7.08 -1.41
N VAL A 44 5.62 6.54 -1.23
CA VAL A 44 5.36 5.44 -0.29
C VAL A 44 6.26 4.24 -0.59
N ASN A 45 6.34 3.85 -1.85
CA ASN A 45 7.20 2.75 -2.30
C ASN A 45 8.69 3.08 -2.09
N TYR A 46 9.11 4.32 -2.41
CA TYR A 46 10.48 4.77 -2.20
C TYR A 46 10.87 4.69 -0.72
N ILE A 47 10.05 5.25 0.18
CA ILE A 47 10.29 5.22 1.63
C ILE A 47 10.37 3.78 2.13
N SER A 48 9.45 2.90 1.71
CA SER A 48 9.41 1.50 2.16
C SER A 48 10.67 0.71 1.78
N ASN A 49 11.32 1.05 0.67
CA ASN A 49 12.52 0.40 0.19
C ASN A 49 13.84 1.00 0.74
N HIS A 50 13.76 2.18 1.42
CA HIS A 50 14.94 2.93 1.83
C HIS A 50 14.86 3.37 3.31
N LEU A 51 14.22 2.56 4.18
CA LEU A 51 13.91 2.94 5.57
C LEU A 51 15.12 3.34 6.41
N PHE A 52 16.31 2.84 6.07
CA PHE A 52 17.57 3.15 6.76
C PHE A 52 18.16 4.51 6.37
N GLU A 53 17.71 5.12 5.26
CA GLU A 53 18.20 6.41 4.77
C GLU A 53 17.57 7.59 5.51
N ASP A 54 18.30 8.71 5.58
CA ASP A 54 17.72 9.96 6.03
C ASP A 54 16.92 10.61 4.89
N PHE A 55 15.66 10.92 5.18
CA PHE A 55 14.77 11.52 4.19
C PHE A 55 14.77 13.04 4.31
N ASP A 56 15.22 13.71 3.26
CA ASP A 56 14.98 15.13 3.07
C ASP A 56 13.61 15.36 2.43
N ILE A 57 12.76 16.11 3.11
CA ILE A 57 11.40 16.40 2.66
C ILE A 57 11.40 17.18 1.35
N ASN A 58 12.35 18.09 1.15
CA ASN A 58 12.44 18.87 -0.09
C ASN A 58 12.70 17.97 -1.30
N THR A 59 13.59 16.99 -1.14
CA THR A 59 13.87 15.99 -2.18
C THR A 59 12.62 15.15 -2.52
N LEU A 60 11.83 14.75 -1.52
CA LEU A 60 10.58 14.03 -1.74
C LEU A 60 9.52 14.89 -2.45
N CYS A 61 9.44 16.18 -2.09
CA CYS A 61 8.56 17.14 -2.75
C CYS A 61 8.93 17.34 -4.22
N GLN A 62 10.21 17.48 -4.53
CA GLN A 62 10.71 17.61 -5.91
C GLN A 62 10.36 16.40 -6.77
N LYS A 63 10.50 15.17 -6.23
CA LYS A 63 10.09 13.93 -6.91
C LYS A 63 8.60 13.93 -7.29
N CYS A 64 7.75 14.63 -6.54
CA CYS A 64 6.30 14.76 -6.80
C CYS A 64 5.93 16.01 -7.61
N GLY A 65 6.86 16.92 -7.88
CA GLY A 65 6.56 18.22 -8.49
C GLY A 65 5.63 19.09 -7.63
N MET A 66 5.70 18.97 -6.30
CA MET A 66 4.82 19.66 -5.36
C MET A 66 5.61 20.61 -4.45
N SER A 67 4.99 21.72 -4.03
CA SER A 67 5.51 22.49 -2.90
C SER A 67 5.39 21.70 -1.60
N GLU A 68 6.26 21.98 -0.62
CA GLU A 68 6.25 21.26 0.66
C GLU A 68 4.89 21.29 1.36
N TYR A 69 4.25 22.46 1.42
CA TYR A 69 2.92 22.60 2.02
C TYR A 69 1.86 21.71 1.31
N HIS A 70 1.86 21.73 -0.02
CA HIS A 70 0.93 20.94 -0.82
C HIS A 70 1.19 19.45 -0.65
N PHE A 71 2.45 19.03 -0.73
CA PHE A 71 2.88 17.65 -0.53
C PHE A 71 2.43 17.09 0.83
N ARG A 72 2.73 17.80 1.93
CA ARG A 72 2.35 17.38 3.29
C ARG A 72 0.83 17.18 3.43
N ARG A 73 0.05 18.06 2.84
CA ARG A 73 -1.42 17.99 2.87
C ARG A 73 -1.94 16.83 2.04
N VAL A 74 -1.44 16.64 0.82
CA VAL A 74 -1.85 15.57 -0.08
C VAL A 74 -1.42 14.21 0.48
N PHE A 75 -0.18 14.11 0.97
CA PHE A 75 0.33 12.90 1.63
C PHE A 75 -0.57 12.49 2.81
N LYS A 76 -0.85 13.42 3.74
CA LYS A 76 -1.73 13.14 4.88
C LYS A 76 -3.14 12.74 4.46
N PHE A 77 -3.67 13.35 3.39
CA PHE A 77 -5.00 13.03 2.88
C PHE A 77 -5.06 11.62 2.29
N ILE A 78 -4.03 11.20 1.54
CA ILE A 78 -4.00 9.89 0.85
C ILE A 78 -3.60 8.78 1.82
N VAL A 79 -2.55 9.00 2.64
CA VAL A 79 -1.96 7.98 3.52
C VAL A 79 -2.65 7.92 4.90
N GLY A 80 -3.39 8.97 5.28
CA GLY A 80 -4.08 9.05 6.56
C GLY A 80 -3.23 9.56 7.72
N GLU A 81 -1.92 9.74 7.54
CA GLU A 81 -1.01 10.27 8.56
C GLU A 81 0.05 11.19 7.96
N ASN A 82 0.69 12.03 8.79
CA ASN A 82 1.78 12.87 8.29
C ASN A 82 3.02 12.03 7.97
N ILE A 83 3.84 12.50 7.02
CA ILE A 83 4.99 11.76 6.50
C ILE A 83 6.02 11.41 7.57
N GLY A 84 6.27 12.27 8.56
CA GLY A 84 7.20 11.99 9.65
C GLY A 84 6.72 10.82 10.53
N ASN A 85 5.43 10.80 10.87
CA ASN A 85 4.83 9.69 11.61
C ASN A 85 4.83 8.41 10.80
N TYR A 86 4.55 8.49 9.49
CA TYR A 86 4.59 7.36 8.56
C TYR A 86 5.97 6.71 8.54
N ILE A 87 7.04 7.48 8.31
CA ILE A 87 8.42 6.99 8.31
C ILE A 87 8.79 6.37 9.67
N GLN A 88 8.49 7.09 10.76
CA GLN A 88 8.80 6.59 12.11
C GLN A 88 8.08 5.28 12.41
N ARG A 89 6.82 5.14 12.03
CA ARG A 89 6.04 3.92 12.21
C ARG A 89 6.66 2.76 11.43
N LEU A 90 6.93 2.92 10.15
CA LEU A 90 7.55 1.87 9.34
C LEU A 90 8.91 1.43 9.88
N ARG A 91 9.76 2.37 10.32
CA ARG A 91 11.06 2.05 10.95
C ARG A 91 10.88 1.21 12.23
N LEU A 92 9.89 1.56 13.06
CA LEU A 92 9.63 0.82 14.30
C LEU A 92 9.01 -0.56 14.05
N GLU A 93 8.12 -0.68 13.07
CA GLU A 93 7.56 -1.96 12.65
C GLU A 93 8.63 -2.88 12.06
N TYR A 94 9.54 -2.34 11.25
CA TYR A 94 10.69 -3.09 10.76
C TYR A 94 11.63 -3.52 11.90
N ALA A 95 11.91 -2.63 12.86
CA ALA A 95 12.68 -2.98 14.06
C ALA A 95 12.01 -4.08 14.89
N ALA A 96 10.68 -4.03 15.05
CA ALA A 96 9.91 -5.06 15.74
C ALA A 96 10.00 -6.42 15.03
N HIS A 97 9.96 -6.42 13.70
CA HIS A 97 10.20 -7.63 12.90
C HIS A 97 11.60 -8.18 13.13
N LEU A 98 12.66 -7.36 13.05
CA LEU A 98 14.04 -7.80 13.29
C LEU A 98 14.24 -8.33 14.71
N LEU A 99 13.64 -7.69 15.72
CA LEU A 99 13.71 -8.16 17.11
C LEU A 99 13.20 -9.58 17.32
N THR A 100 12.18 -9.98 16.57
CA THR A 100 11.51 -11.28 16.74
C THR A 100 11.99 -12.36 15.78
N SER A 101 12.57 -11.96 14.64
CA SER A 101 12.99 -12.88 13.56
C SER A 101 14.48 -13.08 13.44
N THR A 102 15.30 -12.30 14.15
CA THR A 102 16.78 -12.36 14.06
C THR A 102 17.42 -12.36 15.43
N GLU A 103 18.71 -12.69 15.46
CA GLU A 103 19.55 -12.59 16.66
C GLU A 103 20.40 -11.29 16.69
N TYR A 104 20.00 -10.29 15.92
CA TYR A 104 20.69 -9.00 15.91
C TYR A 104 20.61 -8.30 17.27
N THR A 105 21.70 -7.62 17.61
CA THR A 105 21.75 -6.72 18.77
C THR A 105 20.88 -5.49 18.53
N LEU A 106 20.43 -4.83 19.60
CA LEU A 106 19.63 -3.61 19.46
C LEU A 106 20.40 -2.48 18.73
N SER A 107 21.74 -2.48 18.79
CA SER A 107 22.56 -1.52 18.04
C SER A 107 22.49 -1.78 16.53
N GLN A 108 22.61 -3.04 16.11
CA GLN A 108 22.46 -3.43 14.70
C GLN A 108 21.04 -3.16 14.18
N ILE A 109 20.03 -3.46 15.01
CA ILE A 109 18.64 -3.16 14.66
C ILE A 109 18.42 -1.65 14.51
N ALA A 110 19.02 -0.83 15.37
CA ALA A 110 18.93 0.62 15.26
C ALA A 110 19.48 1.11 13.92
N GLU A 111 20.66 0.68 13.54
CA GLU A 111 21.30 1.01 12.27
C GLU A 111 20.44 0.59 11.07
N LEU A 112 20.01 -0.67 11.02
CA LEU A 112 19.17 -1.23 9.95
C LEU A 112 17.79 -0.57 9.85
N SER A 113 17.33 0.05 10.95
CA SER A 113 16.02 0.73 10.99
C SER A 113 16.14 2.25 10.87
N GLY A 114 17.32 2.79 10.54
CA GLY A 114 17.54 4.22 10.35
C GLY A 114 17.54 5.03 11.66
N TYR A 115 17.95 4.42 12.78
CA TYR A 115 18.14 5.10 14.06
C TYR A 115 19.62 5.27 14.36
N GLN A 116 20.01 6.43 14.86
CA GLN A 116 21.41 6.75 15.16
C GLN A 116 21.99 5.97 16.35
N SER A 117 21.15 5.42 17.22
CA SER A 117 21.63 4.68 18.41
C SER A 117 20.59 3.73 18.99
N LYS A 118 21.08 2.73 19.76
CA LYS A 118 20.20 1.83 20.53
C LYS A 118 19.32 2.57 21.55
N TYR A 119 19.74 3.73 22.02
CA TYR A 119 18.96 4.52 22.98
C TYR A 119 17.80 5.26 22.29
N SER A 120 18.04 5.83 21.11
CA SER A 120 17.02 6.52 20.34
C SER A 120 15.91 5.57 19.89
N ILE A 121 16.27 4.39 19.37
CA ILE A 121 15.28 3.37 19.01
C ILE A 121 14.54 2.83 20.22
N ALA A 122 15.22 2.53 21.34
CA ALA A 122 14.56 2.02 22.55
C ALA A 122 13.49 3.00 23.09
N LYS A 123 13.82 4.29 23.09
CA LYS A 123 12.90 5.37 23.50
C LYS A 123 11.69 5.45 22.57
N ALA A 124 11.93 5.48 21.26
CA ALA A 124 10.88 5.56 20.23
C ALA A 124 10.02 4.30 20.26
N PHE A 125 10.61 3.12 20.38
CA PHE A 125 9.93 1.83 20.45
C PHE A 125 9.00 1.75 21.68
N LYS A 126 9.50 2.09 22.87
CA LYS A 126 8.69 2.12 24.09
C LYS A 126 7.53 3.11 23.98
N LYS A 127 7.75 4.27 23.34
CA LYS A 127 6.70 5.26 23.11
C LYS A 127 5.62 4.71 22.18
N HIS A 128 6.00 3.98 21.12
CA HIS A 128 5.08 3.48 20.10
C HIS A 128 4.32 2.23 20.56
N PHE A 129 5.05 1.19 20.99
CA PHE A 129 4.46 -0.10 21.38
C PHE A 129 4.05 -0.20 22.84
N ARG A 130 4.35 0.82 23.67
CA ARG A 130 4.06 0.86 25.12
C ARG A 130 4.78 -0.22 25.94
N VAL A 131 5.72 -0.95 25.35
CA VAL A 131 6.56 -1.97 25.99
C VAL A 131 8.03 -1.77 25.60
N SER A 132 8.95 -2.27 26.42
CA SER A 132 10.38 -2.25 26.07
C SER A 132 10.68 -3.25 24.94
N THR A 133 11.80 -3.02 24.22
CA THR A 133 12.27 -3.94 23.17
C THR A 133 12.53 -5.35 23.71
N SER A 134 13.06 -5.50 24.92
CA SER A 134 13.30 -6.80 25.56
C SER A 134 12.00 -7.54 25.85
N LEU A 135 11.03 -6.86 26.46
CA LEU A 135 9.72 -7.45 26.75
C LEU A 135 8.94 -7.78 25.46
N PHE A 136 9.10 -6.96 24.42
CA PHE A 136 8.52 -7.23 23.12
C PHE A 136 9.12 -8.51 22.51
N LYS A 137 10.47 -8.63 22.49
CA LYS A 137 11.15 -9.85 22.01
C LYS A 137 10.66 -11.08 22.76
N GLU A 138 10.59 -11.02 24.09
CA GLU A 138 10.12 -12.13 24.93
C GLU A 138 8.69 -12.59 24.59
N ARG A 139 7.78 -11.63 24.37
CA ARG A 139 6.35 -11.91 24.11
C ARG A 139 6.08 -12.43 22.70
N PHE A 140 6.77 -11.89 21.71
CA PHE A 140 6.45 -12.12 20.30
C PHE A 140 7.45 -13.03 19.58
N THR A 141 8.60 -13.35 20.18
CA THR A 141 9.47 -14.41 19.61
C THR A 141 8.74 -15.74 19.75
N PRO A 142 8.55 -16.48 18.64
CA PRO A 142 7.95 -17.79 18.70
C PRO A 142 8.76 -18.68 19.65
N ARG A 143 8.15 -19.12 20.75
CA ARG A 143 8.78 -20.15 21.59
C ARG A 143 9.06 -21.34 20.69
N LYS A 144 10.32 -21.85 20.69
CA LYS A 144 10.63 -23.12 20.04
C LYS A 144 9.73 -24.17 20.66
N ARG A 145 8.56 -24.41 20.07
CA ARG A 145 7.78 -25.60 20.38
C ARG A 145 8.66 -26.76 19.92
N ASN A 146 8.85 -27.75 20.76
CA ASN A 146 9.43 -29.03 20.35
C ASN A 146 8.50 -29.64 19.30
N ALA A 147 8.57 -29.15 18.09
CA ALA A 147 7.83 -29.64 16.98
C ALA A 147 8.64 -30.80 16.39
N HIS A 148 8.34 -32.02 16.83
CA HIS A 148 8.67 -33.21 16.06
C HIS A 148 7.91 -33.29 14.72
N THR A 149 7.32 -32.21 14.29
CA THR A 149 6.76 -32.08 12.94
C THR A 149 7.93 -31.83 12.01
N LEU A 150 8.37 -32.86 11.31
CA LEU A 150 9.28 -32.75 10.17
C LEU A 150 8.62 -31.85 9.12
N LEU A 151 8.81 -30.54 9.26
CA LEU A 151 8.48 -29.59 8.20
C LEU A 151 9.55 -29.77 7.13
N THR A 152 9.24 -30.52 6.10
CA THR A 152 10.04 -30.55 4.88
C THR A 152 9.89 -29.19 4.21
N SER A 153 10.84 -28.27 4.49
CA SER A 153 10.92 -27.01 3.77
C SER A 153 11.60 -27.24 2.42
N ARG A 154 10.99 -26.73 1.36
CA ARG A 154 11.59 -26.75 0.03
C ARG A 154 11.93 -25.31 -0.36
N ILE A 155 13.20 -25.04 -0.61
CA ILE A 155 13.62 -23.76 -1.18
C ILE A 155 13.35 -23.83 -2.68
N ILE A 156 12.52 -22.95 -3.19
CA ILE A 156 12.27 -22.78 -4.62
C ILE A 156 12.71 -21.39 -5.04
N MET A 157 13.36 -21.29 -6.19
CA MET A 157 13.63 -20.02 -6.81
C MET A 157 12.39 -19.57 -7.55
N ILE A 158 11.86 -18.41 -7.20
CA ILE A 158 10.75 -17.78 -7.92
C ILE A 158 11.34 -16.74 -8.87
N ASN A 159 11.07 -16.89 -10.16
CA ASN A 159 11.46 -15.90 -11.15
C ASN A 159 10.75 -14.57 -10.88
N LYS A 160 11.35 -13.47 -11.34
CA LYS A 160 10.73 -12.14 -11.30
C LYS A 160 9.34 -12.20 -11.94
N MET A 161 8.32 -11.79 -11.21
CA MET A 161 6.94 -11.78 -11.68
C MET A 161 6.37 -10.36 -11.62
N PHE A 162 5.44 -10.07 -12.51
CA PHE A 162 4.65 -8.85 -12.48
C PHE A 162 3.29 -9.15 -11.88
N VAL A 163 2.82 -8.27 -10.99
CA VAL A 163 1.52 -8.43 -10.33
C VAL A 163 0.71 -7.17 -10.55
N SER A 164 -0.46 -7.31 -11.16
CA SER A 164 -1.47 -6.25 -11.14
C SER A 164 -2.27 -6.41 -9.87
N CYS A 165 -2.19 -5.45 -8.94
CA CYS A 165 -2.82 -5.57 -7.63
C CYS A 165 -3.66 -4.35 -7.25
N LEU A 166 -4.66 -4.60 -6.40
CA LEU A 166 -5.49 -3.59 -5.76
C LEU A 166 -5.39 -3.72 -4.25
N GLU A 167 -5.34 -2.58 -3.56
CA GLU A 167 -5.33 -2.54 -2.11
C GLU A 167 -6.70 -2.91 -1.54
N VAL A 168 -6.71 -3.72 -0.48
CA VAL A 168 -7.89 -4.02 0.32
C VAL A 168 -7.85 -3.13 1.56
N GLY A 169 -8.56 -2.02 1.52
CA GLY A 169 -8.65 -1.11 2.67
C GLY A 169 -9.28 -1.82 3.87
N LYS A 170 -8.70 -1.65 5.06
CA LYS A 170 -9.19 -2.27 6.30
C LYS A 170 -9.35 -3.79 6.20
N ALA A 171 -8.39 -4.46 5.59
CA ALA A 171 -8.44 -5.87 5.26
C ALA A 171 -8.75 -6.77 6.48
N TYR A 172 -8.25 -6.43 7.64
CA TYR A 172 -8.42 -7.21 8.86
C TYR A 172 -9.70 -6.91 9.63
N GLU A 173 -10.33 -5.73 9.38
CA GLU A 173 -11.56 -5.32 10.04
C GLU A 173 -12.82 -5.77 9.28
N ASN A 174 -12.78 -5.80 7.95
CA ASN A 174 -13.98 -5.92 7.12
C ASN A 174 -13.83 -6.91 5.96
N LYS A 175 -14.35 -8.12 6.12
CA LYS A 175 -14.34 -9.17 5.11
C LYS A 175 -15.09 -8.81 3.82
N PHE A 176 -16.03 -7.89 3.86
CA PHE A 176 -16.78 -7.45 2.68
C PHE A 176 -15.88 -6.72 1.67
N GLN A 177 -14.83 -6.05 2.13
CA GLN A 177 -13.85 -5.38 1.27
C GLN A 177 -13.14 -6.35 0.33
N TYR A 178 -12.84 -7.57 0.79
CA TYR A 178 -12.22 -8.60 -0.06
C TYR A 178 -13.06 -8.92 -1.27
N LYS A 179 -14.38 -9.12 -1.06
CA LYS A 179 -15.30 -9.42 -2.17
C LYS A 179 -15.33 -8.29 -3.19
N MET A 180 -15.44 -7.05 -2.73
CA MET A 180 -15.46 -5.87 -3.63
C MET A 180 -14.18 -5.77 -4.46
N VAL A 181 -13.01 -6.02 -3.85
CA VAL A 181 -11.72 -5.96 -4.54
C VAL A 181 -11.59 -7.12 -5.53
N TRP A 182 -12.03 -8.33 -5.14
CA TRP A 182 -12.07 -9.48 -6.04
C TRP A 182 -12.97 -9.24 -7.26
N ASP A 183 -14.15 -8.68 -7.06
CA ASP A 183 -15.09 -8.39 -8.16
C ASP A 183 -14.46 -7.39 -9.15
N LYS A 184 -13.75 -6.37 -8.65
CA LYS A 184 -12.99 -5.42 -9.48
C LYS A 184 -11.85 -6.11 -10.25
N LEU A 185 -11.05 -6.95 -9.59
CA LEU A 185 -9.96 -7.68 -10.25
C LEU A 185 -10.48 -8.65 -11.32
N LEU A 186 -11.56 -9.35 -11.05
CA LEU A 186 -12.18 -10.25 -12.02
C LEU A 186 -12.78 -9.49 -13.21
N TYR A 187 -13.37 -8.32 -12.97
CA TYR A 187 -13.83 -7.43 -14.03
C TYR A 187 -12.65 -6.97 -14.90
N TYR A 188 -11.55 -6.51 -14.26
CA TYR A 188 -10.33 -6.12 -14.95
C TYR A 188 -9.76 -7.26 -15.82
N ALA A 189 -9.68 -8.46 -15.28
CA ALA A 189 -9.20 -9.63 -16.01
C ALA A 189 -10.06 -9.93 -17.24
N ARG A 190 -11.40 -9.83 -17.10
CA ARG A 190 -12.32 -10.01 -18.21
C ARG A 190 -12.16 -8.93 -19.29
N PHE A 191 -12.09 -7.68 -18.86
CA PHE A 191 -11.97 -6.53 -19.77
C PHE A 191 -10.69 -6.59 -20.59
N ASN A 192 -9.57 -6.97 -19.96
CA ASN A 192 -8.27 -7.10 -20.63
C ASN A 192 -8.02 -8.48 -21.25
N ARG A 193 -9.06 -9.34 -21.35
CA ARG A 193 -8.99 -10.69 -21.94
C ARG A 193 -7.89 -11.59 -21.33
N ILE A 194 -7.60 -11.39 -20.04
CA ILE A 194 -6.64 -12.23 -19.32
C ILE A 194 -7.25 -13.62 -19.14
N ASP A 195 -6.54 -14.65 -19.62
CA ASP A 195 -7.04 -16.03 -19.55
C ASP A 195 -7.08 -16.53 -18.10
N LYS A 196 -8.28 -16.82 -17.62
CA LYS A 196 -8.52 -17.27 -16.26
C LYS A 196 -7.97 -18.67 -15.96
N LYS A 197 -7.84 -19.51 -16.97
CA LYS A 197 -7.37 -20.90 -16.77
C LYS A 197 -5.87 -20.96 -16.45
N HIS A 198 -5.12 -19.97 -16.92
CA HIS A 198 -3.67 -19.86 -16.72
C HIS A 198 -3.26 -18.69 -15.80
N THR A 199 -4.24 -18.04 -15.18
CA THR A 199 -4.00 -16.88 -14.32
C THR A 199 -3.91 -17.30 -12.85
N ASN A 200 -2.78 -17.04 -12.22
CA ASN A 200 -2.60 -17.23 -10.81
C ASN A 200 -3.00 -15.96 -10.04
N PHE A 201 -3.76 -16.16 -8.98
CA PHE A 201 -4.12 -15.09 -8.05
C PHE A 201 -3.16 -15.09 -6.87
N VAL A 202 -2.89 -13.91 -6.35
CA VAL A 202 -1.98 -13.73 -5.23
C VAL A 202 -2.57 -12.76 -4.21
N SER A 203 -2.30 -12.99 -2.96
CA SER A 203 -2.51 -12.03 -1.88
C SER A 203 -1.17 -11.63 -1.29
N LEU A 204 -0.98 -10.35 -1.05
CA LEU A 204 0.23 -9.78 -0.48
C LEU A 204 -0.12 -9.09 0.83
N SER A 205 0.35 -9.65 1.95
CA SER A 205 0.31 -9.00 3.26
C SER A 205 1.68 -8.39 3.50
N LEU A 206 1.76 -7.07 3.51
CA LEU A 206 3.02 -6.36 3.70
C LEU A 206 3.30 -6.07 5.17
N ASP A 207 2.27 -6.10 6.00
CA ASP A 207 2.36 -5.76 7.41
C ASP A 207 1.79 -6.88 8.27
N ASN A 208 2.33 -7.01 9.49
CA ASN A 208 1.87 -7.98 10.47
C ASN A 208 0.86 -7.33 11.42
N PRO A 209 -0.41 -7.74 11.46
CA PRO A 209 -1.42 -7.14 12.33
C PRO A 209 -1.13 -7.31 13.84
N ALA A 210 -0.22 -8.21 14.23
CA ALA A 210 0.26 -8.28 15.60
C ALA A 210 1.24 -7.14 15.97
N ILE A 211 1.75 -6.43 14.98
CA ILE A 211 2.76 -5.37 15.13
C ILE A 211 2.19 -4.03 14.64
N THR A 212 1.62 -4.03 13.44
CA THR A 212 1.01 -2.85 12.79
C THR A 212 -0.45 -2.76 13.19
N PRO A 213 -0.98 -1.58 13.56
CA PRO A 213 -2.42 -1.38 13.77
C PRO A 213 -3.23 -1.85 12.55
N GLU A 214 -4.33 -2.57 12.79
CA GLU A 214 -5.11 -3.20 11.72
C GLU A 214 -5.61 -2.21 10.67
N ASP A 215 -5.97 -1.00 11.07
CA ASP A 215 -6.39 0.10 10.19
C ASP A 215 -5.28 0.65 9.29
N LYS A 216 -4.02 0.29 9.58
CA LYS A 216 -2.82 0.70 8.85
C LYS A 216 -2.10 -0.45 8.14
N CYS A 217 -2.58 -1.67 8.30
CA CYS A 217 -2.04 -2.82 7.61
C CYS A 217 -2.32 -2.73 6.10
N ARG A 218 -1.26 -2.88 5.31
CA ARG A 218 -1.35 -2.92 3.85
C ARG A 218 -1.56 -4.36 3.39
N PHE A 219 -2.63 -4.56 2.69
CA PHE A 219 -2.99 -5.86 2.13
C PHE A 219 -3.48 -5.69 0.70
N TYR A 220 -2.98 -6.51 -0.20
CA TYR A 220 -3.29 -6.43 -1.63
C TYR A 220 -3.81 -7.78 -2.13
N LEU A 221 -4.76 -7.70 -3.05
CA LEU A 221 -5.14 -8.83 -3.90
C LEU A 221 -4.67 -8.54 -5.32
N GLY A 222 -4.17 -9.55 -6.01
CA GLY A 222 -3.59 -9.33 -7.32
C GLY A 222 -3.67 -10.53 -8.24
N ILE A 223 -3.32 -10.26 -9.49
CA ILE A 223 -3.22 -11.22 -10.59
C ILE A 223 -1.77 -11.23 -11.05
N ILE A 224 -1.17 -12.42 -11.11
CA ILE A 224 0.18 -12.59 -11.65
C ILE A 224 0.10 -12.48 -13.16
N MET A 225 0.93 -11.60 -13.73
CA MET A 225 1.03 -11.33 -15.15
C MET A 225 2.31 -11.99 -15.70
N ASN A 226 2.23 -12.64 -16.86
CA ASN A 226 3.41 -13.23 -17.50
C ASN A 226 4.34 -12.16 -18.07
N ASP A 227 3.76 -11.05 -18.57
CA ASP A 227 4.48 -9.92 -19.16
C ASP A 227 3.97 -8.60 -18.55
N ILE A 228 4.82 -7.55 -18.63
CA ILE A 228 4.35 -6.19 -18.38
C ILE A 228 3.40 -5.85 -19.51
N PRO A 229 2.12 -5.60 -19.21
CA PRO A 229 1.22 -5.13 -20.25
C PRO A 229 1.76 -3.82 -20.81
N ASP A 230 1.70 -3.66 -22.13
CA ASP A 230 2.00 -2.38 -22.75
C ASP A 230 1.29 -1.25 -21.99
N ALA A 231 1.96 -0.10 -21.83
CA ALA A 231 1.51 1.05 -21.01
C ALA A 231 0.13 1.64 -21.38
N LYS A 232 -0.60 0.99 -22.27
CA LYS A 232 -1.98 1.27 -22.70
C LYS A 232 -3.04 0.46 -21.93
N LEU A 233 -2.67 -0.39 -20.96
CA LEU A 233 -3.67 -1.06 -20.14
C LEU A 233 -4.40 -0.02 -19.29
N ASN A 234 -5.69 0.16 -19.63
CA ASN A 234 -6.60 1.00 -18.86
C ASN A 234 -6.57 0.56 -17.40
N THR A 235 -6.00 1.39 -16.55
CA THR A 235 -6.10 1.21 -15.09
C THR A 235 -7.57 1.30 -14.70
N ILE A 236 -8.08 0.32 -13.98
CA ILE A 236 -9.41 0.41 -13.35
C ILE A 236 -9.30 1.48 -12.27
N GLN A 237 -10.07 2.53 -12.44
CA GLN A 237 -10.28 3.59 -11.44
C GLN A 237 -11.33 3.18 -10.41
#